data_54c83de8d3dfd4055ff90d7afdf6c081
#
_entry.id   54c83de8d3dfd4055ff90d7afdf6c081
#
_cell.length_a   1.000
_cell.length_b   1.000
_cell.length_c   1.000
_cell.angle_alpha   90.00
_cell.angle_beta   90.00
_cell.angle_gamma   90.00
#
_symmetry.space_group_name_H-M   'P 1'
#
loop_
_entity.id
_entity.type
_entity.pdbx_description
1 polymer ?
#
loop_
_entity_poly.entity_id
_entity_poly.type
_entity_poly.pdbx_seq_one_letter_code
_entity_poly.pdbx_strand_id
1 'polypeptide(L)'
;GINPFKKTQSFENIFWGVISYENSNKNAYEVVSKLIEDLSGQSINIDIMEHDSFSGLVETMPIILSSALMNLSTDSKSWKEIYRFIGNKFNKFTDTLDNEPINSFSSILTNSDMLLEWVRIYISELVKLEKILENNSENDIADYIQKNWENKLKIMNNIDPNTSQSPTDYIPSASENILSLFVGSRAAKFFTKTKPAVETDKYGFKKRV
;
A
#
# COMPACT_ATOMS: atom_id res chain seq x y z
N GLY A 1 3.49 9.34 -9.87
CA GLY A 1 2.92 10.22 -8.88
C GLY A 1 4.00 11.07 -8.24
N ILE A 2 3.89 12.38 -8.36
CA ILE A 2 4.81 13.29 -7.66
C ILE A 2 4.33 13.31 -6.22
N ASN A 3 5.05 12.65 -5.35
CA ASN A 3 4.83 12.81 -3.92
C ASN A 3 4.90 14.31 -3.59
N PRO A 4 3.86 14.92 -3.01
CA PRO A 4 3.89 16.34 -2.71
C PRO A 4 5.08 16.59 -1.79
N PHE A 5 6.03 17.39 -2.25
CA PHE A 5 7.26 17.69 -1.54
C PHE A 5 6.96 18.22 -0.14
N LYS A 6 7.28 17.46 0.89
CA LYS A 6 7.52 18.07 2.19
C LYS A 6 8.69 19.02 2.03
N LYS A 7 8.58 20.24 2.52
CA LYS A 7 9.50 21.39 2.37
C LYS A 7 11.00 21.16 2.67
N THR A 8 11.43 19.92 2.91
CA THR A 8 12.80 19.53 3.29
C THR A 8 13.23 18.20 2.68
N GLN A 9 12.57 17.69 1.63
CA GLN A 9 12.97 16.40 1.04
C GLN A 9 14.09 16.62 0.03
N SER A 10 15.21 15.93 0.25
CA SER A 10 16.21 15.63 -0.76
C SER A 10 15.57 14.85 -1.91
N PHE A 11 16.10 14.99 -3.11
CA PHE A 11 15.67 14.17 -4.27
C PHE A 11 16.21 12.73 -4.20
N GLU A 12 16.99 12.42 -3.16
CA GLU A 12 17.60 11.11 -2.97
C GLU A 12 16.57 9.98 -2.91
N ASN A 13 16.82 8.95 -3.67
CA ASN A 13 16.00 7.74 -3.74
C ASN A 13 14.54 7.96 -4.19
N ILE A 14 14.25 9.06 -4.86
CA ILE A 14 12.95 9.27 -5.49
C ILE A 14 12.94 8.60 -6.86
N PHE A 15 11.88 7.82 -7.14
CA PHE A 15 11.65 7.24 -8.45
C PHE A 15 10.95 8.24 -9.37
N TRP A 16 11.51 8.46 -10.55
CA TRP A 16 11.00 9.35 -11.57
C TRP A 16 10.55 8.53 -12.78
N GLY A 17 9.25 8.50 -13.05
CA GLY A 17 8.73 7.96 -14.29
C GLY A 17 9.07 8.87 -15.46
N VAL A 18 9.88 8.40 -16.39
CA VAL A 18 10.21 9.12 -17.63
C VAL A 18 9.41 8.51 -18.76
N ILE A 19 8.45 9.27 -19.29
CA ILE A 19 7.59 8.85 -20.38
C ILE A 19 8.22 9.33 -21.69
N SER A 20 8.53 8.40 -22.58
CA SER A 20 9.00 8.72 -23.93
C SER A 20 7.94 8.34 -24.97
N TYR A 21 7.68 9.24 -25.89
CA TYR A 21 6.83 8.97 -27.06
C TYR A 21 7.65 8.37 -28.19
N GLU A 22 7.01 7.68 -29.15
CA GLU A 22 7.69 7.06 -30.31
C GLU A 22 8.60 8.02 -31.06
N ASN A 23 8.22 9.31 -31.11
CA ASN A 23 9.00 10.37 -31.79
C ASN A 23 9.93 11.14 -30.83
N SER A 24 10.10 10.69 -29.60
CA SER A 24 11.01 11.35 -28.66
C SER A 24 12.46 11.19 -29.09
N ASN A 25 13.22 12.25 -28.97
CA ASN A 25 14.66 12.19 -29.25
C ASN A 25 15.36 11.33 -28.17
N LYS A 26 16.08 10.27 -28.61
CA LYS A 26 16.82 9.39 -27.69
C LYS A 26 17.79 10.16 -26.80
N ASN A 27 18.46 11.18 -27.35
CA ASN A 27 19.38 12.03 -26.58
C ASN A 27 18.64 12.81 -25.48
N ALA A 28 17.38 13.21 -25.70
CA ALA A 28 16.59 13.91 -24.67
C ALA A 28 16.30 12.99 -23.48
N TYR A 29 15.96 11.74 -23.72
CA TYR A 29 15.77 10.73 -22.68
C TYR A 29 17.04 10.56 -21.84
N GLU A 30 18.20 10.38 -22.49
CA GLU A 30 19.49 10.20 -21.80
C GLU A 30 19.85 11.44 -20.94
N VAL A 31 19.63 12.65 -21.46
CA VAL A 31 19.86 13.89 -20.72
C VAL A 31 18.98 14.00 -19.48
N VAL A 32 17.68 13.67 -19.62
CA VAL A 32 16.73 13.71 -18.50
C VAL A 32 17.08 12.66 -17.45
N SER A 33 17.40 11.43 -17.89
CA SER A 33 17.80 10.35 -16.98
C SER A 33 19.06 10.69 -16.21
N LYS A 34 20.06 11.27 -16.88
CA LYS A 34 21.30 11.71 -16.24
C LYS A 34 21.06 12.86 -15.25
N LEU A 35 20.17 13.79 -15.57
CA LEU A 35 19.80 14.86 -14.63
C LEU A 35 19.16 14.28 -13.37
N ILE A 36 18.31 13.28 -13.50
CA ILE A 36 17.69 12.59 -12.36
C ILE A 36 18.74 11.87 -11.51
N GLU A 37 19.70 11.20 -12.14
CA GLU A 37 20.82 10.55 -11.45
C GLU A 37 21.72 11.56 -10.71
N ASP A 38 22.03 12.68 -11.35
CA ASP A 38 22.81 13.76 -10.74
C ASP A 38 22.11 14.37 -9.50
N LEU A 39 20.77 14.28 -9.44
CA LEU A 39 19.95 14.65 -8.29
C LEU A 39 19.81 13.50 -7.27
N SER A 40 20.55 12.41 -7.45
CA SER A 40 20.46 11.18 -6.63
C SER A 40 19.08 10.50 -6.67
N GLY A 41 18.29 10.76 -7.72
CA GLY A 41 17.04 10.08 -8.02
C GLY A 41 17.27 8.81 -8.84
N GLN A 42 16.20 8.05 -9.07
CA GLN A 42 16.22 6.88 -9.95
C GLN A 42 15.20 7.09 -11.08
N SER A 43 15.65 6.97 -12.33
CA SER A 43 14.77 7.07 -13.49
C SER A 43 14.21 5.70 -13.86
N ILE A 44 12.92 5.63 -14.15
CA ILE A 44 12.24 4.45 -14.68
C ILE A 44 11.60 4.85 -16.01
N ASN A 45 11.96 4.14 -17.09
CA ASN A 45 11.23 4.30 -18.34
C ASN A 45 9.88 3.61 -18.22
N ILE A 46 8.81 4.35 -18.45
CA ILE A 46 7.45 3.86 -18.32
C ILE A 46 6.64 4.25 -19.55
N ASP A 47 5.82 3.35 -20.03
CA ASP A 47 4.83 3.64 -21.05
C ASP A 47 3.72 4.54 -20.51
N ILE A 48 3.10 5.35 -21.38
CA ILE A 48 2.04 6.28 -20.95
C ILE A 48 0.82 5.53 -20.39
N MET A 49 0.46 4.39 -20.99
CA MET A 49 -0.67 3.59 -20.53
C MET A 49 -0.36 2.90 -19.20
N GLU A 50 0.87 2.44 -19.02
CA GLU A 50 1.33 1.91 -17.73
C GLU A 50 1.31 2.99 -16.65
N HIS A 51 1.81 4.19 -16.96
CA HIS A 51 1.77 5.32 -16.04
C HIS A 51 0.34 5.63 -15.61
N ASP A 52 -0.58 5.74 -16.56
CA ASP A 52 -1.97 6.08 -16.29
C ASP A 52 -2.68 4.97 -15.49
N SER A 53 -2.37 3.71 -15.79
CA SER A 53 -2.86 2.57 -15.03
C SER A 53 -2.36 2.59 -13.58
N PHE A 54 -1.06 2.80 -13.37
CA PHE A 54 -0.46 2.82 -12.01
C PHE A 54 -0.95 4.03 -11.21
N SER A 55 -1.02 5.22 -11.83
CA SER A 55 -1.60 6.41 -11.22
C SER A 55 -3.07 6.19 -10.88
N GLY A 56 -3.82 5.54 -11.76
CA GLY A 56 -5.19 5.12 -11.50
C GLY A 56 -5.33 4.31 -10.23
N LEU A 57 -4.46 3.31 -10.04
CA LEU A 57 -4.47 2.45 -8.86
C LEU A 57 -4.08 3.19 -7.58
N VAL A 58 -2.99 3.97 -7.61
CA VAL A 58 -2.40 4.50 -6.36
C VAL A 58 -2.95 5.87 -5.96
N GLU A 59 -3.46 6.67 -6.92
CA GLU A 59 -3.95 8.03 -6.66
C GLU A 59 -5.47 8.12 -6.77
N THR A 60 -6.09 7.49 -7.79
CA THR A 60 -7.51 7.67 -8.06
C THR A 60 -8.38 6.62 -7.38
N MET A 61 -7.96 5.35 -7.33
CA MET A 61 -8.71 4.30 -6.63
C MET A 61 -8.99 4.61 -5.16
N PRO A 62 -8.08 5.19 -4.36
CA PRO A 62 -8.39 5.63 -2.99
C PRO A 62 -9.58 6.60 -2.92
N ILE A 63 -9.71 7.50 -3.89
CA ILE A 63 -10.84 8.46 -3.97
C ILE A 63 -12.14 7.70 -4.25
N ILE A 64 -12.13 6.78 -5.22
CA ILE A 64 -13.30 5.95 -5.57
C ILE A 64 -13.76 5.12 -4.37
N LEU A 65 -12.83 4.47 -3.67
CA LEU A 65 -13.14 3.62 -2.52
C LEU A 65 -13.67 4.44 -1.34
N SER A 66 -13.10 5.60 -1.10
CA SER A 66 -13.58 6.54 -0.08
C SER A 66 -14.99 7.04 -0.40
N SER A 67 -15.26 7.36 -1.68
CA SER A 67 -16.59 7.75 -2.15
C SER A 67 -17.61 6.62 -1.96
N ALA A 68 -17.22 5.38 -2.31
CA ALA A 68 -18.07 4.22 -2.12
C ALA A 68 -18.38 3.95 -0.63
N LEU A 69 -17.40 4.07 0.24
CA LEU A 69 -17.60 3.95 1.70
C LEU A 69 -18.50 5.05 2.24
N MET A 70 -18.32 6.29 1.76
CA MET A 70 -19.17 7.41 2.15
C MET A 70 -20.61 7.16 1.75
N ASN A 71 -20.88 6.79 0.49
CA ASN A 71 -22.23 6.47 0.00
C ASN A 71 -22.85 5.30 0.78
N LEU A 72 -22.09 4.19 0.97
CA LEU A 72 -22.56 3.05 1.77
C LEU A 72 -23.02 3.48 3.17
N SER A 73 -22.30 4.41 3.76
CA SER A 73 -22.61 4.90 5.12
C SER A 73 -23.82 5.83 5.13
N THR A 74 -23.83 6.83 4.24
CA THR A 74 -24.87 7.89 4.22
C THR A 74 -26.22 7.39 3.70
N ASP A 75 -26.21 6.42 2.78
CA ASP A 75 -27.44 5.81 2.23
C ASP A 75 -28.04 4.75 3.17
N SER A 76 -27.34 4.41 4.25
CA SER A 76 -27.86 3.47 5.24
C SER A 76 -29.08 4.06 5.96
N LYS A 77 -30.11 3.22 6.16
CA LYS A 77 -31.27 3.57 6.99
C LYS A 77 -30.90 3.95 8.43
N SER A 78 -29.77 3.43 8.90
CA SER A 78 -29.22 3.69 10.24
C SER A 78 -28.20 4.83 10.24
N TRP A 79 -28.19 5.73 9.25
CA TRP A 79 -27.20 6.80 9.17
C TRP A 79 -27.10 7.65 10.44
N LYS A 80 -28.27 7.96 11.07
CA LYS A 80 -28.31 8.77 12.31
C LYS A 80 -27.54 8.13 13.47
N GLU A 81 -27.55 6.82 13.52
CA GLU A 81 -26.80 6.03 14.51
C GLU A 81 -25.33 5.93 14.09
N ILE A 82 -25.05 5.55 12.83
CA ILE A 82 -23.71 5.41 12.26
C ILE A 82 -22.90 6.69 12.44
N TYR A 83 -23.51 7.84 12.16
CA TYR A 83 -22.86 9.15 12.29
C TYR A 83 -22.21 9.37 13.67
N ARG A 84 -22.81 8.86 14.74
CA ARG A 84 -22.31 9.00 16.12
C ARG A 84 -21.09 8.14 16.40
N PHE A 85 -20.82 7.13 15.56
CA PHE A 85 -19.68 6.23 15.67
C PHE A 85 -18.52 6.61 14.75
N ILE A 86 -18.68 7.64 13.91
CA ILE A 86 -17.60 8.13 13.04
C ILE A 86 -16.44 8.61 13.90
N GLY A 87 -15.29 7.97 13.70
CA GLY A 87 -14.07 8.25 14.43
C GLY A 87 -12.86 8.35 13.51
N ASN A 88 -11.68 8.41 14.10
CA ASN A 88 -10.42 8.68 13.43
C ASN A 88 -10.12 7.71 12.25
N LYS A 89 -10.51 6.43 12.33
CA LYS A 89 -10.26 5.46 11.26
C LYS A 89 -11.09 5.78 10.01
N PHE A 90 -12.36 6.11 10.19
CA PHE A 90 -13.25 6.51 9.11
C PHE A 90 -12.76 7.79 8.45
N ASN A 91 -12.48 8.83 9.24
CA ASN A 91 -11.99 10.11 8.75
C ASN A 91 -10.70 9.94 7.95
N LYS A 92 -9.69 9.23 8.49
CA LYS A 92 -8.43 8.98 7.78
C LYS A 92 -8.61 8.22 6.47
N PHE A 93 -9.57 7.30 6.39
CA PHE A 93 -9.84 6.59 5.15
C PHE A 93 -10.49 7.50 4.11
N THR A 94 -11.34 8.43 4.53
CA THR A 94 -12.07 9.36 3.67
C THR A 94 -11.37 10.70 3.44
N ASP A 95 -10.20 10.93 4.02
CA ASP A 95 -9.39 12.16 3.85
C ASP A 95 -9.04 12.45 2.37
N THR A 96 -9.06 11.41 1.52
CA THR A 96 -8.86 11.59 0.07
C THR A 96 -9.97 12.39 -0.62
N LEU A 97 -11.13 12.56 0.04
CA LEU A 97 -12.26 13.35 -0.46
C LEU A 97 -12.11 14.85 -0.15
N ASP A 98 -11.11 15.25 0.62
CA ASP A 98 -10.84 16.65 0.96
C ASP A 98 -10.28 17.47 -0.22
N ASN A 99 -9.87 16.79 -1.30
CA ASN A 99 -9.44 17.43 -2.52
C ASN A 99 -10.62 18.12 -3.23
N GLU A 100 -10.31 19.18 -4.00
CA GLU A 100 -11.32 19.86 -4.80
C GLU A 100 -12.03 18.88 -5.74
N PRO A 101 -13.38 18.80 -5.73
CA PRO A 101 -14.14 17.82 -6.51
C PRO A 101 -13.82 17.86 -8.01
N ILE A 102 -13.46 19.02 -8.54
CA ILE A 102 -13.13 19.19 -9.96
C ILE A 102 -11.88 18.39 -10.38
N ASN A 103 -10.87 18.32 -9.52
CA ASN A 103 -9.64 17.58 -9.79
C ASN A 103 -9.91 16.07 -9.81
N SER A 104 -10.67 15.57 -8.83
CA SER A 104 -11.10 14.19 -8.76
C SER A 104 -11.97 13.79 -9.96
N PHE A 105 -12.90 14.66 -10.35
CA PHE A 105 -13.76 14.46 -11.53
C PHE A 105 -12.93 14.30 -12.81
N SER A 106 -12.00 15.21 -13.05
CA SER A 106 -11.14 15.18 -14.25
C SER A 106 -10.30 13.92 -14.31
N SER A 107 -9.69 13.52 -13.20
CA SER A 107 -8.87 12.30 -13.10
C SER A 107 -9.69 11.04 -13.36
N ILE A 108 -10.88 10.94 -12.78
CA ILE A 108 -11.78 9.80 -12.98
C ILE A 108 -12.28 9.73 -14.43
N LEU A 109 -12.68 10.87 -15.01
CA LEU A 109 -13.22 10.91 -16.37
C LEU A 109 -12.17 10.53 -17.41
N THR A 110 -10.96 11.06 -17.27
CA THR A 110 -9.86 10.81 -18.23
C THR A 110 -9.40 9.35 -18.20
N ASN A 111 -9.43 8.70 -17.05
CA ASN A 111 -8.90 7.35 -16.86
C ASN A 111 -10.01 6.30 -16.63
N SER A 112 -11.24 6.57 -17.04
CA SER A 112 -12.41 5.75 -16.69
C SER A 112 -12.28 4.28 -17.05
N ASP A 113 -11.71 3.94 -18.22
CA ASP A 113 -11.57 2.56 -18.67
C ASP A 113 -10.57 1.78 -17.81
N MET A 114 -9.41 2.39 -17.52
CA MET A 114 -8.40 1.80 -16.64
C MET A 114 -8.92 1.64 -15.21
N LEU A 115 -9.65 2.64 -14.72
CA LEU A 115 -10.25 2.59 -13.40
C LEU A 115 -11.33 1.52 -13.29
N LEU A 116 -12.10 1.28 -14.35
CA LEU A 116 -13.09 0.21 -14.40
C LEU A 116 -12.43 -1.16 -14.23
N GLU A 117 -11.28 -1.39 -14.83
CA GLU A 117 -10.51 -2.63 -14.64
C GLU A 117 -10.05 -2.79 -13.19
N TRP A 118 -9.48 -1.73 -12.58
CA TRP A 118 -9.07 -1.77 -11.18
C TRP A 118 -10.24 -1.97 -10.22
N VAL A 119 -11.39 -1.35 -10.49
CA VAL A 119 -12.61 -1.57 -9.71
C VAL A 119 -13.06 -3.03 -9.79
N ARG A 120 -13.03 -3.66 -10.97
CA ARG A 120 -13.37 -5.08 -11.13
C ARG A 120 -12.42 -6.00 -10.37
N ILE A 121 -11.12 -5.71 -10.43
CA ILE A 121 -10.11 -6.44 -9.66
C ILE A 121 -10.38 -6.27 -8.16
N TYR A 122 -10.67 -5.06 -7.71
CA TYR A 122 -10.98 -4.80 -6.30
C TYR A 122 -12.24 -5.52 -5.83
N ILE A 123 -13.30 -5.57 -6.64
CA ILE A 123 -14.50 -6.36 -6.35
C ILE A 123 -14.14 -7.85 -6.18
N SER A 124 -13.26 -8.36 -7.05
CA SER A 124 -12.78 -9.75 -6.94
C SER A 124 -12.05 -10.00 -5.60
N GLU A 125 -11.24 -9.05 -5.12
CA GLU A 125 -10.62 -9.15 -3.79
C GLU A 125 -11.62 -9.08 -2.65
N LEU A 126 -12.68 -8.25 -2.77
CA LEU A 126 -13.76 -8.21 -1.78
C LEU A 126 -14.53 -9.55 -1.72
N VAL A 127 -14.79 -10.19 -2.86
CA VAL A 127 -15.42 -11.52 -2.91
C VAL A 127 -14.55 -12.60 -2.25
N LYS A 128 -13.22 -12.51 -2.38
CA LYS A 128 -12.31 -13.42 -1.64
C LYS A 128 -12.39 -13.17 -0.13
N LEU A 129 -12.41 -11.91 0.29
CA LEU A 129 -12.56 -11.55 1.69
C LEU A 129 -13.92 -11.99 2.26
N GLU A 130 -15.00 -11.82 1.50
CA GLU A 130 -16.34 -12.29 1.87
C GLU A 130 -16.31 -13.79 2.21
N LYS A 131 -15.72 -14.63 1.35
CA LYS A 131 -15.57 -16.06 1.59
C LYS A 131 -14.76 -16.40 2.85
N ILE A 132 -13.69 -15.63 3.13
CA ILE A 132 -12.91 -15.78 4.36
C ILE A 132 -13.79 -15.49 5.58
N LEU A 133 -14.61 -14.45 5.51
CA LEU A 133 -15.53 -14.07 6.59
C LEU A 133 -16.68 -15.07 6.75
N GLU A 134 -17.24 -15.58 5.66
CA GLU A 134 -18.29 -16.61 5.67
C GLU A 134 -17.82 -17.90 6.34
N ASN A 135 -16.60 -18.34 6.02
CA ASN A 135 -15.99 -19.53 6.63
C ASN A 135 -15.70 -19.34 8.12
N ASN A 136 -15.67 -18.10 8.61
CA ASN A 136 -15.40 -17.73 9.99
C ASN A 136 -14.19 -18.45 10.61
N SER A 137 -13.19 -18.75 9.79
CA SER A 137 -11.95 -19.41 10.19
C SER A 137 -11.02 -18.36 10.84
N GLU A 138 -10.77 -18.51 12.13
CA GLU A 138 -9.83 -17.61 12.84
C GLU A 138 -8.45 -17.58 12.19
N ASN A 139 -7.98 -18.73 11.69
CA ASN A 139 -6.66 -18.82 11.05
C ASN A 139 -6.65 -18.06 9.71
N ASP A 140 -7.66 -18.26 8.84
CA ASP A 140 -7.70 -17.59 7.54
C ASP A 140 -7.82 -16.07 7.69
N ILE A 141 -8.59 -15.60 8.66
CA ILE A 141 -8.73 -14.17 8.98
C ILE A 141 -7.39 -13.63 9.51
N ALA A 142 -6.72 -14.36 10.41
CA ALA A 142 -5.45 -13.97 10.97
C ALA A 142 -4.37 -13.89 9.89
N ASP A 143 -4.27 -14.91 9.03
CA ASP A 143 -3.28 -14.97 7.93
C ASP A 143 -3.52 -13.85 6.92
N TYR A 144 -4.79 -13.57 6.58
CA TYR A 144 -5.14 -12.46 5.70
C TYR A 144 -4.68 -11.11 6.26
N ILE A 145 -4.97 -10.83 7.53
CA ILE A 145 -4.59 -9.57 8.17
C ILE A 145 -3.07 -9.47 8.32
N GLN A 146 -2.40 -10.57 8.75
CA GLN A 146 -0.96 -10.60 8.92
C GLN A 146 -0.22 -10.32 7.62
N LYS A 147 -0.58 -11.03 6.54
CA LYS A 147 0.01 -10.82 5.21
C LYS A 147 -0.06 -9.36 4.76
N ASN A 148 -1.23 -8.74 4.91
CA ASN A 148 -1.42 -7.35 4.49
C ASN A 148 -0.62 -6.36 5.37
N TRP A 149 -0.53 -6.63 6.67
CA TRP A 149 0.30 -5.85 7.59
C TRP A 149 1.79 -5.96 7.25
N GLU A 150 2.27 -7.17 6.96
CA GLU A 150 3.67 -7.40 6.54
C GLU A 150 3.98 -6.70 5.22
N ASN A 151 3.09 -6.78 4.22
CA ASN A 151 3.23 -6.06 2.96
C ASN A 151 3.33 -4.55 3.18
N LYS A 152 2.48 -3.99 4.03
CA LYS A 152 2.54 -2.58 4.39
C LYS A 152 3.88 -2.21 5.02
N LEU A 153 4.40 -3.03 5.94
CA LEU A 153 5.71 -2.79 6.56
C LEU A 153 6.84 -2.84 5.52
N LYS A 154 6.80 -3.80 4.60
CA LYS A 154 7.78 -3.89 3.52
C LYS A 154 7.77 -2.62 2.67
N ILE A 155 6.61 -2.17 2.22
CA ILE A 155 6.46 -0.94 1.43
C ILE A 155 6.99 0.28 2.20
N MET A 156 6.69 0.41 3.49
CA MET A 156 7.18 1.53 4.32
C MET A 156 8.70 1.55 4.47
N ASN A 157 9.35 0.39 4.33
CA ASN A 157 10.81 0.24 4.37
C ASN A 157 11.45 0.16 2.97
N ASN A 158 10.71 0.51 1.91
CA ASN A 158 11.15 0.42 0.51
C ASN A 158 11.58 -0.99 0.09
N ILE A 159 10.93 -2.02 0.63
CA ILE A 159 11.16 -3.42 0.29
C ILE A 159 10.02 -3.90 -0.59
N ASP A 160 10.33 -4.58 -1.70
CA ASP A 160 9.31 -5.20 -2.54
C ASP A 160 8.57 -6.29 -1.74
N PRO A 161 7.23 -6.20 -1.57
CA PRO A 161 6.42 -7.20 -0.88
C PRO A 161 6.56 -8.62 -1.43
N ASN A 162 6.90 -8.77 -2.71
CA ASN A 162 7.05 -10.07 -3.37
C ASN A 162 8.41 -10.75 -3.10
N THR A 163 9.33 -10.06 -2.42
CA THR A 163 10.60 -10.68 -2.02
C THR A 163 10.39 -11.61 -0.82
N SER A 164 11.24 -12.64 -0.72
CA SER A 164 11.23 -13.57 0.42
C SER A 164 11.80 -12.97 1.71
N GLN A 165 12.25 -11.72 1.70
CA GLN A 165 12.77 -11.04 2.87
C GLN A 165 11.65 -10.79 3.89
N SER A 166 11.83 -11.24 5.11
CA SER A 166 10.88 -10.99 6.19
C SER A 166 11.02 -9.56 6.71
N PRO A 167 9.92 -8.82 6.93
CA PRO A 167 9.97 -7.51 7.57
C PRO A 167 10.57 -7.56 8.97
N THR A 168 10.48 -8.71 9.64
CA THR A 168 11.02 -8.91 10.99
C THR A 168 12.55 -8.89 11.04
N ASP A 169 13.23 -9.08 9.92
CA ASP A 169 14.69 -8.98 9.84
C ASP A 169 15.20 -7.54 10.03
N TYR A 170 14.30 -6.55 9.86
CA TYR A 170 14.58 -5.12 9.98
C TYR A 170 13.99 -4.49 11.25
N ILE A 171 13.21 -5.23 12.02
CA ILE A 171 12.67 -4.73 13.30
C ILE A 171 13.72 -5.05 14.37
N PRO A 172 14.33 -4.04 15.03
CA PRO A 172 15.26 -4.29 16.13
C PRO A 172 14.59 -5.15 17.20
N SER A 173 15.32 -6.09 17.79
CA SER A 173 14.82 -7.05 18.80
C SER A 173 14.17 -6.40 20.05
N ALA A 174 14.38 -5.11 20.26
CA ALA A 174 13.65 -4.31 21.25
C ALA A 174 12.16 -4.12 20.93
N SER A 175 11.74 -4.45 19.71
CA SER A 175 10.36 -4.21 19.24
C SER A 175 9.38 -5.34 19.55
N GLU A 176 9.82 -6.51 20.00
CA GLU A 176 8.90 -7.57 20.48
C GLU A 176 8.06 -7.05 21.65
N ASN A 177 8.67 -6.23 22.52
CA ASN A 177 7.96 -5.55 23.60
C ASN A 177 7.06 -4.41 23.11
N ILE A 178 7.45 -3.70 22.06
CA ILE A 178 6.67 -2.62 21.49
C ILE A 178 5.47 -3.17 20.71
N LEU A 179 5.63 -4.27 19.97
CA LEU A 179 4.53 -4.95 19.28
C LEU A 179 3.46 -5.45 20.28
N SER A 180 3.88 -6.00 21.43
CA SER A 180 2.96 -6.44 22.46
C SER A 180 2.15 -5.29 23.08
N LEU A 181 2.71 -4.08 23.13
CA LEU A 181 2.06 -2.88 23.64
C LEU A 181 1.03 -2.31 22.64
N PHE A 182 1.27 -2.43 21.34
CA PHE A 182 0.39 -1.87 20.29
C PHE A 182 -0.70 -2.84 19.81
N VAL A 183 -0.45 -4.14 19.85
CA VAL A 183 -1.34 -5.16 19.27
C VAL A 183 -2.07 -5.98 20.35
N GLY A 184 -1.73 -5.79 21.61
CA GLY A 184 -2.27 -6.56 22.75
C GLY A 184 -1.65 -7.96 22.88
N SER A 185 -1.63 -8.49 24.08
CA SER A 185 -0.93 -9.73 24.42
C SER A 185 -1.45 -11.00 23.72
N ARG A 186 -2.68 -10.98 23.19
CA ARG A 186 -3.26 -12.10 22.41
C ARG A 186 -2.74 -12.12 20.97
N ALA A 187 -2.68 -10.97 20.31
CA ALA A 187 -2.14 -10.89 18.95
C ALA A 187 -0.60 -11.06 18.93
N ALA A 188 0.11 -10.57 19.94
CA ALA A 188 1.55 -10.80 20.07
C ALA A 188 1.91 -12.31 20.12
N LYS A 189 1.04 -13.14 20.71
CA LYS A 189 1.21 -14.60 20.70
C LYS A 189 1.01 -15.24 19.33
N PHE A 190 0.22 -14.65 18.46
CA PHE A 190 0.08 -15.10 17.07
C PHE A 190 1.37 -14.83 16.29
N PHE A 191 1.95 -13.65 16.43
CA PHE A 191 3.19 -13.26 15.73
C PHE A 191 4.43 -13.98 16.21
N THR A 192 4.44 -14.50 17.45
CA THR A 192 5.58 -15.26 17.99
C THR A 192 5.53 -16.76 17.69
N LYS A 193 4.38 -17.31 17.26
CA LYS A 193 4.24 -18.74 16.94
C LYS A 193 4.84 -19.17 15.60
N THR A 194 5.23 -18.26 14.74
CA THR A 194 5.74 -18.56 13.38
C THR A 194 7.26 -18.69 13.25
N LYS A 195 8.02 -18.68 14.34
CA LYS A 195 9.43 -19.06 14.25
C LYS A 195 9.56 -20.58 14.49
N PRO A 196 9.91 -21.40 13.50
CA PRO A 196 10.47 -22.71 13.81
C PRO A 196 11.69 -22.47 14.67
N ALA A 197 11.76 -23.15 15.81
CA ALA A 197 12.92 -23.10 16.69
C ALA A 197 14.15 -23.48 15.87
N VAL A 198 15.00 -22.52 15.56
CA VAL A 198 16.30 -22.79 14.94
C VAL A 198 17.15 -23.38 16.06
N GLU A 199 17.36 -24.70 16.04
CA GLU A 199 18.30 -25.34 16.94
C GLU A 199 19.70 -24.77 16.67
N THR A 200 20.14 -23.97 17.60
CA THR A 200 21.55 -23.52 17.64
C THR A 200 22.39 -24.50 18.48
N ASP A 201 23.64 -24.65 18.12
CA ASP A 201 24.60 -25.35 18.98
C ASP A 201 24.88 -24.51 20.24
N LYS A 202 25.64 -25.12 21.18
CA LYS A 202 25.97 -24.44 22.45
C LYS A 202 26.82 -23.16 22.30
N TYR A 203 27.23 -22.82 21.07
CA TYR A 203 27.98 -21.61 20.73
C TYR A 203 27.15 -20.62 19.89
N GLY A 204 25.84 -20.87 19.66
CA GLY A 204 24.94 -19.97 18.97
C GLY A 204 24.93 -20.06 17.43
N PHE A 205 25.58 -21.06 16.83
CA PHE A 205 25.60 -21.29 15.40
C PHE A 205 24.46 -22.20 14.94
N LYS A 206 23.86 -21.88 13.77
CA LYS A 206 22.82 -22.72 13.16
C LYS A 206 23.36 -24.09 12.81
N LYS A 207 22.78 -25.18 13.35
CA LYS A 207 23.06 -26.52 12.87
C LYS A 207 22.65 -26.63 11.40
N ARG A 208 23.60 -26.98 10.52
CA ARG A 208 23.31 -27.40 9.15
C ARG A 208 22.75 -28.84 9.23
N VAL A 209 21.52 -29.01 8.71
CA VAL A 209 20.94 -30.31 8.37
C VAL A 209 21.32 -30.64 6.95
#